data_a089aaebad04ef1477fce5753d42ea37
#
_entry.id   a089aaebad04ef1477fce5753d42ea37
#
_cell.length_a   1.000
_cell.length_b   1.000
_cell.length_c   1.000
_cell.angle_alpha   90.00
_cell.angle_beta   90.00
_cell.angle_gamma   90.00
#
_symmetry.space_group_name_H-M   'P 1'
#
loop_
_entity.id
_entity.type
_entity.pdbx_description
1 polymer ?
#
loop_
_entity_poly.entity_id
_entity_poly.type
_entity_poly.pdbx_seq_one_letter_code
_entity_poly.pdbx_strand_id
1 'polypeptide(L)'
;MTPSTHLSHLVANGVQAPFLLNPAYTLRPYQQKGLEWLVSLYEPGLSGILADEMGLGKTLQTISLLAYLAATKGIWGPHLIVVPTSTMLNWECEFKRFCPSMKVLTYYGSAKERQVRVVRGGEG
;
A
#
# COMPACT_ATOMS: atom_id res chain seq x y z
N MET A 1 -3.64 -27.10 7.39
CA MET A 1 -4.40 -26.35 6.38
C MET A 1 -3.69 -26.47 5.03
N THR A 2 -4.33 -27.04 4.04
CA THR A 2 -3.74 -27.17 2.71
C THR A 2 -3.71 -25.80 2.03
N PRO A 3 -2.73 -25.53 1.11
CA PRO A 3 -2.67 -24.26 0.40
C PRO A 3 -3.96 -23.89 -0.34
N SER A 4 -4.66 -24.90 -0.89
CA SER A 4 -5.93 -24.68 -1.58
C SER A 4 -7.06 -24.25 -0.65
N THR A 5 -7.11 -24.77 0.58
CA THR A 5 -8.10 -24.37 1.59
C THR A 5 -7.85 -22.94 2.05
N HIS A 6 -6.57 -22.57 2.15
CA HIS A 6 -6.19 -21.20 2.51
C HIS A 6 -6.62 -20.21 1.43
N LEU A 7 -6.34 -20.51 0.17
CA LEU A 7 -6.74 -19.68 -0.96
C LEU A 7 -8.26 -19.53 -1.08
N SER A 8 -9.00 -20.62 -0.88
CA SER A 8 -10.46 -20.56 -0.92
C SER A 8 -11.03 -19.73 0.23
N HIS A 9 -10.42 -19.79 1.41
CA HIS A 9 -10.81 -18.95 2.54
C HIS A 9 -10.54 -17.48 2.26
N LEU A 10 -9.43 -17.17 1.58
CA LEU A 10 -9.07 -15.81 1.20
C LEU A 10 -10.02 -15.23 0.16
N VAL A 11 -10.36 -16.03 -0.83
CA VAL A 11 -11.36 -15.66 -1.83
C VAL A 11 -12.72 -15.44 -1.16
N ALA A 12 -13.08 -16.28 -0.20
CA ALA A 12 -14.31 -16.13 0.55
C ALA A 12 -14.33 -14.87 1.41
N ASN A 13 -13.17 -14.46 1.92
CA ASN A 13 -13.04 -13.22 2.70
C ASN A 13 -12.81 -11.97 1.85
N GLY A 14 -12.72 -12.12 0.53
CA GLY A 14 -12.53 -10.99 -0.39
C GLY A 14 -11.13 -10.40 -0.39
N VAL A 15 -10.14 -11.05 0.24
CA VAL A 15 -8.76 -10.55 0.27
C VAL A 15 -8.01 -11.13 -0.92
N GLN A 16 -8.09 -10.44 -2.03
CA GLN A 16 -7.36 -10.77 -3.27
C GLN A 16 -6.32 -9.71 -3.55
N ALA A 17 -5.35 -10.04 -4.40
CA ALA A 17 -4.44 -9.02 -4.93
C ALA A 17 -5.27 -7.93 -5.62
N PRO A 18 -5.10 -6.64 -5.24
CA PRO A 18 -5.93 -5.57 -5.79
C PRO A 18 -5.75 -5.41 -7.29
N PHE A 19 -6.85 -5.25 -8.02
CA PHE A 19 -6.80 -5.05 -9.47
C PHE A 19 -6.13 -3.73 -9.88
N LEU A 20 -6.01 -2.77 -8.96
CA LEU A 20 -5.31 -1.50 -9.19
C LEU A 20 -3.78 -1.69 -9.25
N LEU A 21 -3.26 -2.80 -8.76
CA LEU A 21 -1.84 -3.09 -8.90
C LEU A 21 -1.50 -3.38 -10.37
N ASN A 22 -0.31 -2.94 -10.78
CA ASN A 22 0.19 -3.22 -12.12
C ASN A 22 0.26 -4.73 -12.35
N PRO A 23 -0.44 -5.29 -13.36
CA PRO A 23 -0.49 -6.73 -13.60
C PRO A 23 0.86 -7.35 -13.96
N ALA A 24 1.88 -6.54 -14.30
CA ALA A 24 3.24 -7.04 -14.51
C ALA A 24 3.90 -7.51 -13.21
N TYR A 25 3.35 -7.16 -12.05
CA TYR A 25 3.92 -7.48 -10.75
C TYR A 25 2.92 -8.33 -9.95
N THR A 26 3.26 -9.59 -9.76
CA THR A 26 2.44 -10.53 -8.99
C THR A 26 2.97 -10.61 -7.56
N LEU A 27 2.07 -10.58 -6.59
CA LEU A 27 2.45 -10.78 -5.20
C LEU A 27 2.96 -12.21 -4.98
N ARG A 28 4.09 -12.32 -4.30
CA ARG A 28 4.58 -13.63 -3.87
C ARG A 28 3.69 -14.17 -2.75
N PRO A 29 3.70 -15.50 -2.48
CA PRO A 29 2.83 -16.08 -1.44
C PRO A 29 2.97 -15.42 -0.07
N TYR A 30 4.20 -15.09 0.35
CA TYR A 30 4.39 -14.42 1.64
C TYR A 30 3.92 -12.96 1.63
N GLN A 31 3.98 -12.29 0.49
CA GLN A 31 3.45 -10.93 0.33
C GLN A 31 1.92 -10.93 0.38
N GLN A 32 1.30 -11.90 -0.23
CA GLN A 32 -0.14 -12.10 -0.15
C GLN A 32 -0.60 -12.34 1.29
N LYS A 33 0.12 -13.18 2.03
CA LYS A 33 -0.15 -13.42 3.46
C LYS A 33 0.03 -12.14 4.29
N GLY A 34 1.05 -11.35 4.00
CA GLY A 34 1.27 -10.06 4.65
C GLY A 34 0.11 -9.09 4.39
N LEU A 35 -0.37 -9.02 3.16
CA LEU A 35 -1.54 -8.21 2.81
C LEU A 35 -2.78 -8.64 3.61
N GLU A 36 -3.05 -9.94 3.67
CA GLU A 36 -4.17 -10.49 4.43
C GLU A 36 -4.09 -10.12 5.90
N TRP A 37 -2.91 -10.25 6.47
CA TRP A 37 -2.68 -9.89 7.87
C TRP A 37 -2.94 -8.40 8.09
N LEU A 38 -2.43 -7.53 7.22
CA LEU A 38 -2.66 -6.10 7.30
C LEU A 38 -4.17 -5.76 7.18
N VAL A 39 -4.87 -6.40 6.27
CA VAL A 39 -6.32 -6.23 6.13
C VAL A 39 -7.06 -6.71 7.39
N SER A 40 -6.62 -7.81 8.01
CA SER A 40 -7.22 -8.30 9.24
C SER A 40 -7.06 -7.34 10.41
N LEU A 41 -6.00 -6.54 10.42
CA LEU A 41 -5.81 -5.47 11.40
C LEU A 41 -6.68 -4.25 11.10
N TYR A 42 -6.87 -3.94 9.84
CA TYR A 42 -7.61 -2.76 9.42
C TYR A 42 -9.09 -2.83 9.82
N GLU A 43 -9.75 -3.97 9.61
CA GLU A 43 -11.19 -4.13 9.88
C GLU A 43 -11.57 -3.79 11.34
N PRO A 44 -10.89 -4.32 12.38
CA PRO A 44 -11.18 -3.93 13.76
C PRO A 44 -10.50 -2.62 14.19
N GLY A 45 -9.79 -1.91 13.29
CA GLY A 45 -9.11 -0.67 13.62
C GLY A 45 -7.84 -0.84 14.45
N LEU A 46 -7.16 -1.96 14.30
CA LEU A 46 -5.92 -2.25 15.03
C LEU A 46 -4.70 -1.78 14.25
N SER A 47 -3.64 -1.45 14.99
CA SER A 47 -2.32 -1.17 14.43
C SER A 47 -1.44 -2.42 14.51
N GLY A 48 -0.40 -2.48 13.68
CA GLY A 48 0.52 -3.60 13.68
C GLY A 48 1.90 -3.22 13.14
N ILE A 49 2.82 -4.15 13.25
CA ILE A 49 4.19 -4.00 12.75
C ILE A 49 4.48 -5.15 11.80
N LEU A 50 4.79 -4.83 10.56
CA LEU A 50 5.24 -5.81 9.57
C LEU A 50 6.76 -5.94 9.68
N ALA A 51 7.22 -6.92 10.46
CA ALA A 51 8.61 -7.09 10.84
C ALA A 51 9.34 -8.12 9.96
N ASP A 52 9.08 -8.11 8.66
CA ASP A 52 9.77 -8.97 7.72
C ASP A 52 11.23 -8.53 7.54
N GLU A 53 12.07 -9.45 7.09
CA GLU A 53 13.46 -9.14 6.79
C GLU A 53 13.56 -8.12 5.64
N MET A 54 14.67 -7.39 5.62
CA MET A 54 14.96 -6.42 4.55
C MET A 54 15.01 -7.12 3.19
N GLY A 55 14.51 -6.45 2.15
CA GLY A 55 14.53 -6.99 0.78
C GLY A 55 13.36 -7.91 0.43
N LEU A 56 12.41 -8.14 1.34
CA LEU A 56 11.24 -8.98 1.08
C LEU A 56 10.03 -8.22 0.50
N GLY A 57 10.20 -6.96 0.13
CA GLY A 57 9.16 -6.21 -0.56
C GLY A 57 8.07 -5.65 0.34
N LYS A 58 8.44 -5.11 1.51
CA LYS A 58 7.49 -4.46 2.43
C LYS A 58 6.80 -3.25 1.79
N THR A 59 7.50 -2.51 0.95
CA THR A 59 6.94 -1.37 0.23
C THR A 59 5.78 -1.83 -0.67
N LEU A 60 5.97 -2.90 -1.42
CA LEU A 60 4.91 -3.46 -2.25
C LEU A 60 3.73 -3.94 -1.41
N GLN A 61 3.97 -4.56 -0.26
CA GLN A 61 2.90 -4.99 0.65
C GLN A 61 2.10 -3.80 1.18
N THR A 62 2.76 -2.71 1.56
CA THR A 62 2.12 -1.48 2.00
C THR A 62 1.29 -0.85 0.89
N ILE A 63 1.85 -0.74 -0.32
CA ILE A 63 1.13 -0.21 -1.49
C ILE A 63 -0.07 -1.11 -1.82
N SER A 64 0.08 -2.42 -1.70
CA SER A 64 -1.01 -3.38 -1.92
C SER A 64 -2.16 -3.18 -0.93
N LEU A 65 -1.86 -2.88 0.34
CA LEU A 65 -2.89 -2.55 1.32
C LEU A 65 -3.68 -1.31 0.91
N LEU A 66 -2.98 -0.25 0.53
CA LEU A 66 -3.64 1.00 0.11
C LEU A 66 -4.46 0.79 -1.16
N ALA A 67 -3.94 0.02 -2.12
CA ALA A 67 -4.66 -0.36 -3.33
C ALA A 67 -5.90 -1.20 -3.02
N TYR A 68 -5.81 -2.12 -2.06
CA TYR A 68 -6.94 -2.91 -1.60
C TYR A 68 -8.03 -2.03 -0.99
N LEU A 69 -7.67 -1.08 -0.14
CA LEU A 69 -8.62 -0.16 0.48
C LEU A 69 -9.33 0.68 -0.58
N ALA A 70 -8.62 1.16 -1.59
CA ALA A 70 -9.18 1.93 -2.69
C ALA A 70 -10.13 1.08 -3.55
N ALA A 71 -9.69 -0.11 -3.96
CA ALA A 71 -10.43 -0.97 -4.88
C ALA A 71 -11.64 -1.66 -4.23
N THR A 72 -11.49 -2.10 -2.99
CA THR A 72 -12.51 -2.93 -2.31
C THR A 72 -13.39 -2.11 -1.38
N LYS A 73 -12.82 -1.14 -0.68
CA LYS A 73 -13.55 -0.33 0.31
C LYS A 73 -13.89 1.06 -0.19
N GLY A 74 -13.41 1.46 -1.36
CA GLY A 74 -13.58 2.82 -1.89
C GLY A 74 -12.83 3.89 -1.10
N ILE A 75 -11.83 3.50 -0.33
CA ILE A 75 -11.04 4.41 0.50
C ILE A 75 -9.76 4.78 -0.24
N TRP A 76 -9.73 5.99 -0.79
CA TRP A 76 -8.58 6.52 -1.55
C TRP A 76 -7.63 7.37 -0.70
N GLY A 77 -7.97 7.61 0.54
CA GLY A 77 -7.18 8.41 1.43
C GLY A 77 -7.87 9.69 1.88
N PRO A 78 -7.08 10.69 2.29
CA PRO A 78 -5.61 10.70 2.23
C PRO A 78 -4.94 9.72 3.20
N HIS A 79 -3.83 9.15 2.76
CA HIS A 79 -2.96 8.30 3.58
C HIS A 79 -1.63 9.00 3.82
N LEU A 80 -1.10 8.90 5.02
CA LEU A 80 0.18 9.48 5.37
C LEU A 80 1.23 8.37 5.53
N ILE A 81 2.31 8.46 4.74
CA ILE A 81 3.44 7.55 4.83
C ILE A 81 4.65 8.34 5.29
N VAL A 82 5.16 7.99 6.47
CA VAL A 82 6.31 8.67 7.08
C VAL A 82 7.56 7.83 6.87
N VAL A 83 8.53 8.40 6.18
CA VAL A 83 9.75 7.70 5.78
C VAL A 83 10.97 8.61 5.92
N PRO A 84 12.18 8.05 6.04
CA PRO A 84 13.41 8.84 5.96
C PRO A 84 13.51 9.57 4.61
N THR A 85 14.07 10.77 4.61
CA THR A 85 14.24 11.59 3.41
C THR A 85 14.97 10.84 2.30
N SER A 86 15.97 10.03 2.65
CA SER A 86 16.76 9.25 1.70
C SER A 86 15.95 8.23 0.91
N THR A 87 14.79 7.80 1.41
CA THR A 87 13.95 6.78 0.76
C THR A 87 12.70 7.36 0.09
N MET A 88 12.45 8.66 0.20
CA MET A 88 11.23 9.30 -0.34
C MET A 88 11.11 9.10 -1.85
N LEU A 89 12.18 9.32 -2.59
CA LEU A 89 12.17 9.14 -4.04
C LEU A 89 11.89 7.69 -4.44
N ASN A 90 12.44 6.75 -3.69
CA ASN A 90 12.20 5.33 -3.92
C ASN A 90 10.72 4.97 -3.73
N TRP A 91 10.08 5.49 -2.68
CA TRP A 91 8.65 5.28 -2.43
C TRP A 91 7.80 5.87 -3.57
N GLU A 92 8.14 7.06 -4.02
CA GLU A 92 7.45 7.71 -5.13
C GLU A 92 7.56 6.89 -6.41
N CYS A 93 8.76 6.39 -6.73
CA CYS A 93 9.00 5.54 -7.89
C CYS A 93 8.24 4.20 -7.78
N GLU A 94 8.21 3.60 -6.61
CA GLU A 94 7.52 2.33 -6.39
C GLU A 94 6.00 2.46 -6.49
N PHE A 95 5.41 3.56 -6.02
CA PHE A 95 4.01 3.83 -6.25
C PHE A 95 3.69 3.92 -7.75
N LYS A 96 4.50 4.63 -8.51
CA LYS A 96 4.33 4.75 -9.96
C LYS A 96 4.45 3.40 -10.67
N ARG A 97 5.32 2.54 -10.16
CA ARG A 97 5.57 1.20 -10.74
C ARG A 97 4.45 0.23 -10.41
N PHE A 98 4.05 0.15 -9.15
CA PHE A 98 3.13 -0.89 -8.67
C PHE A 98 1.66 -0.46 -8.70
N CYS A 99 1.37 0.81 -8.47
CA CYS A 99 0.00 1.30 -8.41
C CYS A 99 -0.09 2.72 -9.01
N PRO A 100 0.00 2.85 -10.33
CA PRO A 100 0.01 4.17 -10.99
C PRO A 100 -1.28 4.97 -10.81
N SER A 101 -2.39 4.34 -10.41
CA SER A 101 -3.67 5.01 -10.16
C SER A 101 -3.65 5.89 -8.91
N MET A 102 -2.72 5.65 -7.98
CA MET A 102 -2.63 6.43 -6.75
C MET A 102 -1.88 7.74 -6.98
N LYS A 103 -2.48 8.84 -6.55
CA LYS A 103 -1.79 10.13 -6.53
C LYS A 103 -0.84 10.19 -5.34
N VAL A 104 0.40 10.56 -5.60
CA VAL A 104 1.44 10.67 -4.58
C VAL A 104 1.90 12.12 -4.48
N LEU A 105 1.85 12.66 -3.28
CA LEU A 105 2.37 13.98 -2.96
C LEU A 105 3.55 13.82 -2.02
N THR A 106 4.73 14.20 -2.47
CA THR A 106 5.94 14.20 -1.64
C THR A 106 5.99 15.50 -0.84
N TYR A 107 5.87 15.39 0.48
CA TYR A 107 5.82 16.53 1.38
C TYR A 107 7.16 16.68 2.10
N TYR A 108 8.05 17.48 1.51
CA TYR A 108 9.36 17.76 2.07
C TYR A 108 9.89 19.10 1.54
N GLY A 109 11.01 19.56 2.09
CA GLY A 109 11.63 20.82 1.71
C GLY A 109 11.43 21.93 2.75
N SER A 110 11.61 23.18 2.36
CA SER A 110 11.34 24.32 3.23
C SER A 110 9.85 24.45 3.57
N ALA A 111 9.53 25.21 4.62
CA ALA A 111 8.14 25.45 5.01
C ALA A 111 7.31 26.05 3.87
N LYS A 112 7.91 26.93 3.08
CA LYS A 112 7.27 27.56 1.92
C LYS A 112 6.98 26.54 0.81
N GLU A 113 7.93 25.66 0.49
CA GLU A 113 7.76 24.62 -0.52
C GLU A 113 6.68 23.61 -0.10
N ARG A 114 6.67 23.23 1.18
CA ARG A 114 5.66 22.32 1.72
C ARG A 114 4.26 22.93 1.62
N GLN A 115 4.10 24.18 1.90
CA GLN A 115 2.82 24.88 1.80
C GLN A 115 2.29 24.89 0.36
N VAL A 116 3.13 25.15 -0.63
CA VAL A 116 2.76 25.12 -2.05
C VAL A 116 2.30 23.73 -2.46
N ARG A 117 2.98 22.68 -2.00
CA ARG A 117 2.61 21.30 -2.33
C ARG A 117 1.26 20.89 -1.77
N VAL A 118 0.93 21.32 -0.55
CA VAL A 118 -0.38 21.06 0.05
C VAL A 118 -1.50 21.69 -0.77
N VAL A 119 -1.32 22.95 -1.20
CA VAL A 119 -2.32 23.64 -2.05
C VAL A 119 -2.53 22.90 -3.36
N ARG A 120 -1.45 22.51 -4.04
CA ARG A 120 -1.54 21.75 -5.30
C ARG A 120 -2.18 20.37 -5.14
N GLY A 121 -1.91 19.73 -4.03
CA GLY A 121 -2.52 18.45 -3.71
C GLY A 121 -4.03 18.54 -3.50
N GLY A 122 -4.51 19.67 -2.96
CA GLY A 122 -5.94 19.92 -2.76
C GLY A 122 -6.71 20.24 -4.03
N GLU A 123 -6.03 20.67 -5.09
CA GLU A 123 -6.63 21.02 -6.37
C GLU A 123 -6.76 19.82 -7.34
N GLY A 124 -6.18 18.71 -6.98
CA GLY A 124 -6.07 17.54 -7.85
C GLY A 124 -7.23 16.56 -7.76
#